data_81b5ee4e8b1fc6a816eae2d52c9d5b82
#
_entry.id   81b5ee4e8b1fc6a816eae2d52c9d5b82
#
_cell.length_a   1.000
_cell.length_b   1.000
_cell.length_c   1.000
_cell.angle_alpha   90.00
_cell.angle_beta   90.00
_cell.angle_gamma   90.00
#
_symmetry.space_group_name_H-M   'P 1'
#
loop_
_entity.id
_entity.type
_entity.pdbx_description
1 polymer ?
#
loop_
_entity_poly.entity_id
_entity_poly.type
_entity_poly.pdbx_seq_one_letter_code
_entity_poly.pdbx_strand_id
1 'polypeptide(L)'
;YTTGTNGSSAYTFTGPGATSGDNPNFTFYKGHTYLIDNTSNVGSHPLQIRTSAGGSAFTTGVTENFNSTTGLTQFIVPHEPSDTSLVYQCTNHGSMVGNITIV
;
A
#
# COMPACT_ATOMS: atom_id res chain seq x y z
N TYR A 1 -1.71 -5.56 7.48
CA TYR A 1 -0.42 -4.96 7.81
C TYR A 1 -0.62 -3.59 8.43
N THR A 2 0.16 -3.30 9.46
CA THR A 2 0.15 -1.98 10.12
C THR A 2 1.38 -1.21 9.69
N THR A 3 1.19 0.05 9.30
CA THR A 3 2.29 0.91 8.87
C THR A 3 3.01 1.54 10.06
N GLY A 4 4.30 1.75 9.88
CA GLY A 4 5.13 2.70 10.61
C GLY A 4 5.85 3.59 9.60
N THR A 5 6.65 4.51 10.09
CA THR A 5 7.41 5.40 9.22
C THR A 5 8.84 5.56 9.71
N ASN A 6 9.75 5.81 8.76
CA ASN A 6 11.08 6.31 9.03
C ASN A 6 11.14 7.76 8.51
N GLY A 7 10.69 8.68 9.36
CA GLY A 7 10.53 10.08 8.96
C GLY A 7 9.60 10.23 7.75
N SER A 8 9.99 11.07 6.81
CA SER A 8 9.28 11.28 5.55
C SER A 8 9.95 10.55 4.38
N SER A 9 10.86 9.61 4.66
CA SER A 9 11.63 8.91 3.63
C SER A 9 11.10 7.54 3.32
N ALA A 10 10.45 6.86 4.29
CA ALA A 10 10.03 5.48 4.10
C ALA A 10 8.84 5.08 4.97
N TYR A 11 8.05 4.15 4.45
CA TYR A 11 7.15 3.32 5.24
C TYR A 11 7.88 2.09 5.78
N THR A 12 7.46 1.66 6.95
CA THR A 12 7.77 0.32 7.49
C THR A 12 6.46 -0.42 7.73
N PHE A 13 6.51 -1.74 7.81
CA PHE A 13 5.30 -2.56 7.97
C PHE A 13 5.51 -3.64 9.02
N THR A 14 4.45 -3.91 9.79
CA THR A 14 4.36 -5.06 10.68
C THR A 14 3.13 -5.88 10.33
N GLY A 15 3.21 -7.19 10.57
CA GLY A 15 2.15 -8.15 10.29
C GLY A 15 2.70 -9.46 9.75
N PRO A 16 1.86 -10.51 9.63
CA PRO A 16 2.31 -11.81 9.14
C PRO A 16 2.87 -11.71 7.72
N GLY A 17 4.12 -12.17 7.54
CA GLY A 17 4.81 -12.15 6.26
C GLY A 17 5.37 -10.80 5.83
N ALA A 18 5.26 -9.78 6.68
CA ALA A 18 5.87 -8.48 6.38
C ALA A 18 7.39 -8.55 6.45
N THR A 19 8.04 -7.94 5.46
CA THR A 19 9.49 -7.78 5.46
C THR A 19 9.85 -6.54 6.28
N SER A 20 10.88 -6.65 7.11
CA SER A 20 11.40 -5.52 7.87
C SER A 20 12.19 -4.55 6.97
N GLY A 21 12.35 -3.30 7.45
CA GLY A 21 13.13 -2.28 6.76
C GLY A 21 12.27 -1.26 6.03
N ASP A 22 12.94 -0.39 5.31
CA ASP A 22 12.34 0.75 4.63
C ASP A 22 11.71 0.35 3.30
N ASN A 23 10.49 0.80 3.06
CA ASN A 23 9.76 0.60 1.81
C ASN A 23 9.83 -0.85 1.29
N PRO A 24 9.46 -1.86 2.11
CA PRO A 24 9.57 -3.25 1.69
C PRO A 24 8.65 -3.53 0.51
N ASN A 25 9.03 -4.48 -0.33
CA ASN A 25 8.21 -4.98 -1.41
C ASN A 25 7.28 -6.07 -0.90
N PHE A 26 6.09 -6.14 -1.48
CA PHE A 26 5.09 -7.17 -1.16
C PHE A 26 4.84 -8.08 -2.35
N THR A 27 4.52 -9.33 -2.03
CA THR A 27 3.91 -10.26 -2.96
C THR A 27 2.49 -10.54 -2.46
N PHE A 28 1.50 -10.15 -3.25
CA PHE A 28 0.09 -10.40 -2.96
C PHE A 28 -0.45 -11.50 -3.86
N TYR A 29 -1.32 -12.33 -3.33
CA TYR A 29 -1.83 -13.51 -4.03
C TYR A 29 -3.23 -13.25 -4.55
N LYS A 30 -3.49 -13.70 -5.79
CA LYS A 30 -4.82 -13.66 -6.42
C LYS A 30 -5.88 -14.25 -5.50
N GLY A 31 -7.01 -13.61 -5.41
CA GLY A 31 -8.14 -14.06 -4.59
C GLY A 31 -8.01 -13.80 -3.09
N HIS A 32 -6.88 -13.30 -2.62
CA HIS A 32 -6.67 -12.98 -1.22
C HIS A 32 -7.06 -11.55 -0.91
N THR A 33 -7.37 -11.29 0.36
CA THR A 33 -7.71 -9.96 0.86
C THR A 33 -6.61 -9.45 1.78
N TYR A 34 -6.19 -8.21 1.54
CA TYR A 34 -5.15 -7.56 2.33
C TYR A 34 -5.69 -6.27 2.92
N LEU A 35 -5.38 -6.04 4.20
CA LEU A 35 -5.70 -4.80 4.89
C LEU A 35 -4.40 -4.07 5.23
N ILE A 36 -4.34 -2.80 4.86
CA ILE A 36 -3.25 -1.90 5.24
C ILE A 36 -3.82 -0.90 6.24
N ASP A 37 -3.38 -1.00 7.47
CA ASP A 37 -3.78 -0.10 8.56
C ASP A 37 -2.72 1.01 8.67
N ASN A 38 -3.06 2.17 8.14
CA ASN A 38 -2.23 3.36 8.17
C ASN A 38 -2.83 4.42 9.12
N THR A 39 -3.67 4.02 10.06
CA THR A 39 -4.42 4.95 10.91
C THR A 39 -3.51 5.85 11.75
N SER A 40 -2.36 5.36 12.19
CA SER A 40 -1.41 6.14 12.99
C SER A 40 -0.65 7.19 12.17
N ASN A 41 -0.62 7.08 10.86
CA ASN A 41 0.19 7.94 9.99
C ASN A 41 -0.62 8.69 8.93
N VAL A 42 -1.94 8.54 8.93
CA VAL A 42 -2.79 9.07 7.86
C VAL A 42 -2.72 10.58 7.72
N GLY A 43 -2.50 11.31 8.81
CA GLY A 43 -2.46 12.77 8.78
C GLY A 43 -1.29 13.33 7.98
N SER A 44 -0.10 12.76 8.14
CA SER A 44 1.13 13.23 7.47
C SER A 44 1.49 12.38 6.26
N HIS A 45 1.12 11.10 6.27
CA HIS A 45 1.54 10.12 5.29
C HIS A 45 0.35 9.27 4.79
N PRO A 46 -0.63 9.88 4.08
CA PRO A 46 -1.72 9.11 3.49
C PRO A 46 -1.18 8.14 2.44
N LEU A 47 -1.51 6.85 2.57
CA LEU A 47 -1.02 5.80 1.69
C LEU A 47 -2.04 5.52 0.59
N GLN A 48 -1.56 5.36 -0.63
CA GLN A 48 -2.38 5.02 -1.79
C GLN A 48 -1.75 3.87 -2.57
N ILE A 49 -2.58 2.92 -3.01
CA ILE A 49 -2.15 1.91 -3.99
C ILE A 49 -2.31 2.53 -5.37
N ARG A 50 -1.25 2.47 -6.18
CA ARG A 50 -1.13 3.09 -7.50
C ARG A 50 -0.64 2.11 -8.53
N THR A 51 -0.88 2.44 -9.80
CA THR A 51 -0.40 1.64 -10.94
C THR A 51 1.12 1.72 -11.10
N SER A 52 1.72 2.83 -10.70
CA SER A 52 3.17 3.06 -10.72
C SER A 52 3.52 4.20 -9.77
N ALA A 53 4.80 4.35 -9.46
CA ALA A 53 5.28 5.46 -8.65
C ALA A 53 4.94 6.80 -9.32
N GLY A 54 4.26 7.68 -8.56
CA GLY A 54 3.75 8.95 -9.10
C GLY A 54 2.55 8.80 -10.04
N GLY A 55 2.07 7.59 -10.25
CA GLY A 55 0.96 7.31 -11.16
C GLY A 55 -0.41 7.46 -10.55
N SER A 56 -1.41 6.93 -11.26
CA SER A 56 -2.81 7.00 -10.85
C SER A 56 -3.16 5.99 -9.77
N ALA A 57 -4.17 6.30 -8.97
CA ALA A 57 -4.72 5.36 -8.00
C ALA A 57 -5.22 4.10 -8.73
N PHE A 58 -4.89 2.94 -8.17
CA PHE A 58 -5.45 1.68 -8.60
C PHE A 58 -6.72 1.40 -7.79
N THR A 59 -7.83 1.18 -8.48
CA THR A 59 -9.15 1.13 -7.83
C THR A 59 -9.81 -0.24 -7.83
N THR A 60 -9.40 -1.14 -8.71
CA THR A 60 -10.04 -2.46 -8.83
C THR A 60 -9.79 -3.31 -7.59
N GLY A 61 -10.84 -3.61 -6.84
CA GLY A 61 -10.75 -4.37 -5.59
C GLY A 61 -10.21 -3.59 -4.40
N VAL A 62 -9.90 -2.31 -4.57
CA VAL A 62 -9.35 -1.47 -3.50
C VAL A 62 -10.46 -0.57 -2.95
N THR A 63 -10.73 -0.71 -1.65
CA THR A 63 -11.67 0.16 -0.94
C THR A 63 -10.91 1.08 0.01
N GLU A 64 -11.41 2.29 0.16
CA GLU A 64 -10.80 3.34 0.98
C GLU A 64 -9.35 3.66 0.56
N ASN A 65 -9.05 3.46 -0.71
CA ASN A 65 -7.75 3.84 -1.25
C ASN A 65 -7.55 5.34 -1.12
N PHE A 66 -6.47 5.75 -0.45
CA PHE A 66 -6.25 7.15 -0.12
C PHE A 66 -7.40 7.72 0.75
N ASN A 67 -7.79 7.02 1.79
CA ASN A 67 -8.68 7.62 2.78
C ASN A 67 -7.86 8.41 3.80
N SER A 68 -7.85 9.73 3.65
CA SER A 68 -7.08 10.62 4.53
C SER A 68 -7.72 10.81 5.91
N THR A 69 -8.91 10.26 6.12
CA THR A 69 -9.63 10.33 7.40
C THR A 69 -9.41 9.08 8.25
N THR A 70 -9.62 7.90 7.67
CA THR A 70 -9.54 6.64 8.41
C THR A 70 -8.17 5.97 8.31
N GLY A 71 -7.46 6.14 7.19
CA GLY A 71 -6.18 5.50 6.96
C GLY A 71 -6.25 3.99 6.72
N LEU A 72 -7.45 3.44 6.54
CA LEU A 72 -7.62 2.02 6.25
C LEU A 72 -7.76 1.80 4.75
N THR A 73 -7.00 0.85 4.21
CA THR A 73 -7.09 0.44 2.82
C THR A 73 -7.27 -1.06 2.76
N GLN A 74 -8.32 -1.52 2.09
CA GLN A 74 -8.56 -2.93 1.86
C GLN A 74 -8.39 -3.25 0.39
N PHE A 75 -7.60 -4.26 0.08
CA PHE A 75 -7.38 -4.74 -1.28
C PHE A 75 -7.80 -6.20 -1.40
N ILE A 76 -8.89 -6.42 -2.14
CA ILE A 76 -9.33 -7.75 -2.54
C ILE A 76 -8.73 -8.02 -3.92
N VAL A 77 -7.69 -8.84 -3.96
CA VAL A 77 -6.97 -9.12 -5.21
C VAL A 77 -7.85 -9.97 -6.11
N PRO A 78 -8.15 -9.52 -7.34
CA PRO A 78 -8.96 -10.30 -8.28
C PRO A 78 -8.31 -11.65 -8.62
N HIS A 79 -9.12 -12.64 -8.99
CA HIS A 79 -8.60 -13.91 -9.52
C HIS A 79 -7.95 -13.76 -10.88
N GLU A 80 -8.39 -12.77 -11.67
CA GLU A 80 -7.85 -12.46 -13.00
C GLU A 80 -7.51 -10.97 -13.06
N PRO A 81 -6.41 -10.54 -12.40
CA PRO A 81 -6.06 -9.13 -12.36
C PRO A 81 -5.56 -8.64 -13.71
N SER A 82 -5.96 -7.42 -14.09
CA SER A 82 -5.44 -6.77 -15.29
C SER A 82 -4.01 -6.25 -15.07
N ASP A 83 -3.66 -5.90 -13.82
CA ASP A 83 -2.34 -5.44 -13.43
C ASP A 83 -1.74 -6.41 -12.41
N THR A 84 -0.48 -6.77 -12.60
CA THR A 84 0.25 -7.66 -11.69
C THR A 84 1.43 -6.96 -11.02
N SER A 85 1.66 -5.70 -11.38
CA SER A 85 2.73 -4.87 -10.82
C SER A 85 2.14 -3.53 -10.41
N LEU A 86 2.05 -3.31 -9.10
CA LEU A 86 1.50 -2.11 -8.50
C LEU A 86 2.52 -1.53 -7.51
N VAL A 87 2.21 -0.37 -6.93
CA VAL A 87 2.97 0.21 -5.84
C VAL A 87 2.02 0.67 -4.73
N TYR A 88 2.53 0.76 -3.50
CA TYR A 88 1.96 1.63 -2.47
C TYR A 88 2.84 2.88 -2.39
N GLN A 89 2.24 4.01 -2.13
CA GLN A 89 3.00 5.27 -2.08
C GLN A 89 2.31 6.29 -1.17
N CYS A 90 3.13 7.07 -0.46
CA CYS A 90 2.65 8.24 0.25
C CYS A 90 2.27 9.32 -0.76
N THR A 91 1.10 9.91 -0.57
CA THR A 91 0.62 10.98 -1.47
C THR A 91 1.36 12.30 -1.26
N ASN A 92 2.03 12.48 -0.11
CA ASN A 92 2.76 13.70 0.24
C ASN A 92 4.27 13.59 0.01
N HIS A 93 4.82 12.37 -0.02
CA HIS A 93 6.26 12.16 -0.11
C HIS A 93 6.55 11.03 -1.11
N GLY A 94 6.98 11.39 -2.30
CA GLY A 94 7.17 10.44 -3.40
C GLY A 94 8.22 9.35 -3.14
N SER A 95 9.18 9.58 -2.23
CA SER A 95 10.19 8.60 -1.87
C SER A 95 9.65 7.45 -1.00
N MET A 96 8.51 7.65 -0.35
CA MET A 96 7.83 6.63 0.46
C MET A 96 7.02 5.73 -0.48
N VAL A 97 7.68 4.81 -1.14
CA VAL A 97 7.10 3.96 -2.17
C VAL A 97 7.73 2.57 -2.16
N GLY A 98 6.92 1.55 -2.34
CA GLY A 98 7.37 0.17 -2.50
C GLY A 98 6.51 -0.59 -3.49
N ASN A 99 7.02 -1.73 -3.98
CA ASN A 99 6.36 -2.50 -5.01
C ASN A 99 5.40 -3.53 -4.42
N ILE A 100 4.30 -3.76 -5.13
CA ILE A 100 3.37 -4.85 -4.89
C ILE A 100 3.33 -5.71 -6.16
N THR A 101 3.79 -6.94 -6.05
CA THR A 101 3.71 -7.91 -7.14
C THR A 101 2.55 -8.87 -6.88
N ILE A 102 1.70 -9.10 -7.86
CA ILE A 102 0.56 -10.00 -7.76
C ILE A 102 0.90 -11.33 -8.46
N VAL A 103 0.73 -12.41 -7.75
CA VAL A 103 1.01 -13.76 -8.28
C VAL A 103 -0.18 -14.70 -8.13
#